data_75ec27984c965ac5927f520b628ddcdf
#
_entry.id   75ec27984c965ac5927f520b628ddcdf
#
_cell.length_a   1.000
_cell.length_b   1.000
_cell.length_c   1.000
_cell.angle_alpha   90.00
_cell.angle_beta   90.00
_cell.angle_gamma   90.00
#
_symmetry.space_group_name_H-M   'P 1'
#
loop_
_entity.id
_entity.type
_entity.pdbx_description
1 polymer ?
#
loop_
_entity_poly.entity_id
_entity_poly.type
_entity_poly.pdbx_seq_one_letter_code
_entity_poly.pdbx_strand_id
1 'polypeptide(L)'
;MKSAFPSLMVQGTTSDAGKSVLVAGLCRVLARKGINVAPFKPQNMALNSAVTKDGGEIGRAQAVQAQACNIEPTVHMNPVLIKPNSDTGAQIILQGKALSNMDAAGFHDYKKVAMDTVLDSFSRLTQEFDSIMIEGAGSPAEINLREGDIANMGFAEAADVPVLIVADIDRGGVFAHLYGTLALLSESEQARVKGFVINRFRGDIRLLQSGLDWLEEKTGKPVLGVLPFLHGLNLEAEDAITAQQELHSEVKLNVVVPVLTRISNHTDFDVLRLNPDINLRYVGKGEKIDKADLVILPGTKSVRDDLEYLRSQGWDKDILRHIRLGGKVIGICGGYQMLGSLIDDPNGVEGQPGQSEGLGLLDITTTLTNSKQLTNTQAQLSLNGKTANVKGYEIHVGQSEVQGVQPLTLSSGEAEGAISKCGQIMGTYLHGFFDEADVLSLVSEWVNGTQIKQQDFEELKEQGINRIADAIEQHMNLDFLFK
;
A
#
# COMPACT_ATOMS: atom_id res chain seq x y z
N MET A 1 9.57 -28.69 -9.84
CA MET A 1 9.19 -28.70 -11.29
C MET A 1 9.42 -27.27 -11.77
N LYS A 2 10.01 -27.07 -12.95
CA LYS A 2 10.07 -25.72 -13.52
C LYS A 2 8.68 -25.34 -14.04
N SER A 3 8.32 -24.06 -13.96
CA SER A 3 7.09 -23.56 -14.55
C SER A 3 7.14 -23.73 -16.08
N ALA A 4 6.02 -24.14 -16.70
CA ALA A 4 5.88 -24.16 -18.16
C ALA A 4 5.85 -22.75 -18.75
N PHE A 5 5.38 -21.78 -17.96
CA PHE A 5 5.41 -20.37 -18.30
C PHE A 5 6.40 -19.65 -17.37
N PRO A 6 7.59 -19.27 -17.87
CA PRO A 6 8.56 -18.53 -17.07
C PRO A 6 7.97 -17.22 -16.51
N SER A 7 6.97 -16.68 -17.19
CA SER A 7 6.26 -15.47 -16.76
C SER A 7 4.77 -15.61 -17.03
N LEU A 8 3.94 -15.09 -16.12
CA LEU A 8 2.49 -15.08 -16.22
C LEU A 8 1.94 -13.76 -15.71
N MET A 9 1.06 -13.12 -16.47
CA MET A 9 0.45 -11.87 -16.08
C MET A 9 -0.99 -12.05 -15.63
N VAL A 10 -1.35 -11.46 -14.50
CA VAL A 10 -2.72 -11.40 -13.99
C VAL A 10 -3.28 -10.01 -14.25
N GLN A 11 -4.33 -9.92 -15.06
CA GLN A 11 -5.07 -8.69 -15.34
C GLN A 11 -6.47 -8.77 -14.74
N GLY A 12 -7.01 -7.65 -14.29
CA GLY A 12 -8.34 -7.62 -13.68
C GLY A 12 -9.38 -7.02 -14.62
N THR A 13 -10.63 -7.41 -14.46
CA THR A 13 -11.73 -6.72 -15.13
C THR A 13 -11.99 -5.32 -14.54
N THR A 14 -11.53 -5.09 -13.30
CA THR A 14 -11.63 -3.82 -12.56
C THR A 14 -10.43 -3.67 -11.62
N SER A 15 -10.25 -2.48 -11.02
CA SER A 15 -9.18 -2.25 -10.04
C SER A 15 -9.23 -3.25 -8.89
N ASP A 16 -10.38 -3.44 -8.24
CA ASP A 16 -10.54 -4.28 -7.04
C ASP A 16 -10.83 -5.76 -7.32
N ALA A 17 -10.58 -6.26 -8.53
CA ALA A 17 -10.86 -7.65 -8.89
C ALA A 17 -10.05 -8.69 -8.09
N GLY A 18 -9.01 -8.26 -7.35
CA GLY A 18 -8.16 -9.12 -6.52
C GLY A 18 -6.87 -9.56 -7.20
N LYS A 19 -6.37 -8.80 -8.18
CA LYS A 19 -5.09 -9.05 -8.87
C LYS A 19 -3.92 -9.23 -7.89
N SER A 20 -3.73 -8.28 -6.98
CA SER A 20 -2.58 -8.26 -6.05
C SER A 20 -2.59 -9.48 -5.14
N VAL A 21 -3.78 -9.86 -4.64
CA VAL A 21 -3.99 -11.04 -3.80
C VAL A 21 -3.69 -12.32 -4.58
N LEU A 22 -4.20 -12.44 -5.82
CA LEU A 22 -3.96 -13.60 -6.66
C LEU A 22 -2.47 -13.76 -7.02
N VAL A 23 -1.79 -12.65 -7.36
CA VAL A 23 -0.35 -12.66 -7.65
C VAL A 23 0.45 -13.06 -6.41
N ALA A 24 0.17 -12.49 -5.23
CA ALA A 24 0.83 -12.88 -3.99
C ALA A 24 0.65 -14.39 -3.69
N GLY A 25 -0.56 -14.90 -3.85
CA GLY A 25 -0.83 -16.32 -3.65
C GLY A 25 -0.12 -17.23 -4.67
N LEU A 26 -0.10 -16.87 -5.96
CA LEU A 26 0.64 -17.61 -6.99
C LEU A 26 2.15 -17.57 -6.72
N CYS A 27 2.70 -16.45 -6.30
CA CYS A 27 4.09 -16.34 -5.85
C CYS A 27 4.40 -17.34 -4.73
N ARG A 28 3.56 -17.38 -3.68
CA ARG A 28 3.74 -18.31 -2.56
C ARG A 28 3.60 -19.77 -2.99
N VAL A 29 2.64 -20.10 -3.86
CA VAL A 29 2.48 -21.46 -4.41
C VAL A 29 3.73 -21.92 -5.17
N LEU A 30 4.29 -21.07 -6.02
CA LEU A 30 5.49 -21.39 -6.77
C LEU A 30 6.72 -21.50 -5.84
N ALA A 31 6.86 -20.60 -4.88
CA ALA A 31 7.94 -20.64 -3.88
C ALA A 31 7.89 -21.92 -3.05
N ARG A 32 6.69 -22.38 -2.60
CA ARG A 32 6.48 -23.67 -1.91
C ARG A 32 6.90 -24.87 -2.75
N LYS A 33 6.80 -24.79 -4.07
CA LYS A 33 7.24 -25.82 -5.01
C LYS A 33 8.74 -25.76 -5.33
N GLY A 34 9.49 -24.84 -4.69
CA GLY A 34 10.93 -24.67 -4.89
C GLY A 34 11.29 -23.97 -6.19
N ILE A 35 10.36 -23.23 -6.81
CA ILE A 35 10.61 -22.40 -7.98
C ILE A 35 11.14 -21.06 -7.51
N ASN A 36 12.26 -20.62 -8.07
CA ASN A 36 12.80 -19.28 -7.84
C ASN A 36 11.93 -18.27 -8.60
N VAL A 37 11.00 -17.62 -7.89
CA VAL A 37 9.97 -16.74 -8.43
C VAL A 37 10.10 -15.32 -7.89
N ALA A 38 9.82 -14.32 -8.75
CA ALA A 38 9.70 -12.92 -8.34
C ALA A 38 8.37 -12.31 -8.79
N PRO A 39 7.84 -11.32 -8.05
CA PRO A 39 6.72 -10.52 -8.51
C PRO A 39 7.19 -9.42 -9.46
N PHE A 40 6.27 -8.92 -10.28
CA PHE A 40 6.49 -7.76 -11.13
C PHE A 40 5.21 -6.99 -11.37
N LYS A 41 5.24 -5.68 -11.26
CA LYS A 41 4.16 -4.78 -11.67
C LYS A 41 4.75 -3.67 -12.53
N PRO A 42 4.49 -3.66 -13.85
CA PRO A 42 5.11 -2.71 -14.78
C PRO A 42 4.91 -1.26 -14.35
N GLN A 43 3.67 -0.92 -14.02
CA GLN A 43 3.28 0.40 -13.52
C GLN A 43 2.34 0.23 -12.32
N ASN A 44 2.61 1.01 -11.28
CA ASN A 44 1.72 1.12 -10.13
C ASN A 44 1.31 2.58 -9.91
N MET A 45 0.07 2.82 -9.49
CA MET A 45 -0.41 4.11 -9.03
C MET A 45 -0.88 3.95 -7.59
N ALA A 46 -0.06 4.33 -6.62
CA ALA A 46 -0.34 4.13 -5.20
C ALA A 46 0.32 5.21 -4.34
N LEU A 47 -0.30 5.53 -3.21
CA LEU A 47 0.27 6.39 -2.16
C LEU A 47 1.04 5.57 -1.10
N ASN A 48 0.76 4.27 -1.03
CA ASN A 48 1.44 3.36 -0.11
C ASN A 48 2.69 2.78 -0.74
N SER A 49 3.83 2.96 -0.09
CA SER A 49 5.14 2.56 -0.60
C SER A 49 5.93 1.75 0.42
N ALA A 50 6.95 1.08 -0.07
CA ALA A 50 8.01 0.46 0.71
C ALA A 50 9.37 0.94 0.21
N VAL A 51 10.36 0.92 1.10
CA VAL A 51 11.76 1.20 0.76
C VAL A 51 12.47 -0.13 0.53
N THR A 52 13.15 -0.25 -0.61
CA THR A 52 13.98 -1.41 -0.93
C THR A 52 15.30 -1.36 -0.17
N LYS A 53 16.02 -2.48 -0.10
CA LYS A 53 17.30 -2.57 0.63
C LYS A 53 18.36 -1.61 0.08
N ASP A 54 18.31 -1.32 -1.21
CA ASP A 54 19.23 -0.40 -1.91
C ASP A 54 18.77 1.07 -1.89
N GLY A 55 17.74 1.40 -1.08
CA GLY A 55 17.26 2.76 -0.89
C GLY A 55 16.37 3.27 -2.02
N GLY A 56 15.72 2.40 -2.76
CA GLY A 56 14.71 2.74 -3.75
C GLY A 56 13.29 2.69 -3.19
N GLU A 57 12.34 3.24 -3.91
CA GLU A 57 10.91 3.24 -3.56
C GLU A 57 10.12 2.37 -4.52
N ILE A 58 9.26 1.49 -3.98
CA ILE A 58 8.32 0.66 -4.74
C ILE A 58 6.93 0.69 -4.10
N GLY A 59 5.91 0.24 -4.84
CA GLY A 59 4.56 0.06 -4.30
C GLY A 59 4.53 -0.99 -3.19
N ARG A 60 3.71 -0.76 -2.15
CA ARG A 60 3.60 -1.65 -0.99
C ARG A 60 3.16 -3.07 -1.39
N ALA A 61 2.23 -3.21 -2.34
CA ALA A 61 1.77 -4.52 -2.80
C ALA A 61 2.91 -5.39 -3.36
N GLN A 62 3.89 -4.80 -4.05
CA GLN A 62 5.04 -5.55 -4.57
C GLN A 62 6.01 -5.98 -3.47
N ALA A 63 6.10 -5.22 -2.37
CA ALA A 63 6.85 -5.66 -1.20
C ALA A 63 6.18 -6.89 -0.53
N VAL A 64 4.86 -6.89 -0.40
CA VAL A 64 4.08 -8.05 0.10
C VAL A 64 4.24 -9.26 -0.85
N GLN A 65 4.22 -9.03 -2.15
CA GLN A 65 4.42 -10.10 -3.15
C GLN A 65 5.86 -10.66 -3.11
N ALA A 66 6.87 -9.82 -2.86
CA ALA A 66 8.25 -10.26 -2.65
C ALA A 66 8.36 -11.13 -1.37
N GLN A 67 7.69 -10.71 -0.28
CA GLN A 67 7.56 -11.53 0.93
C GLN A 67 6.89 -12.88 0.62
N ALA A 68 5.86 -12.90 -0.22
CA ALA A 68 5.23 -14.15 -0.65
C ALA A 68 6.18 -15.08 -1.42
N CYS A 69 7.18 -14.53 -2.09
CA CYS A 69 8.25 -15.28 -2.76
C CYS A 69 9.40 -15.68 -1.79
N ASN A 70 9.41 -15.22 -0.53
CA ASN A 70 10.51 -15.31 0.43
C ASN A 70 11.81 -14.61 -0.07
N ILE A 71 11.68 -13.47 -0.72
CA ILE A 71 12.80 -12.68 -1.23
C ILE A 71 12.69 -11.22 -0.79
N GLU A 72 13.82 -10.52 -0.76
CA GLU A 72 13.86 -9.08 -0.52
C GLU A 72 13.32 -8.31 -1.74
N PRO A 73 12.54 -7.24 -1.53
CA PRO A 73 12.04 -6.42 -2.63
C PRO A 73 13.15 -5.61 -3.30
N THR A 74 13.08 -5.49 -4.62
CA THR A 74 13.99 -4.67 -5.44
C THR A 74 13.22 -3.67 -6.28
N VAL A 75 13.90 -2.59 -6.71
CA VAL A 75 13.30 -1.54 -7.56
C VAL A 75 12.80 -2.07 -8.90
N HIS A 76 13.36 -3.19 -9.36
CA HIS A 76 12.95 -3.81 -10.63
C HIS A 76 11.59 -4.51 -10.56
N MET A 77 11.08 -4.82 -9.36
CA MET A 77 9.75 -5.43 -9.17
C MET A 77 8.60 -4.45 -9.42
N ASN A 78 8.86 -3.13 -9.32
CA ASN A 78 7.93 -2.07 -9.69
C ASN A 78 8.68 -0.88 -10.29
N PRO A 79 9.06 -0.97 -11.59
CA PRO A 79 9.92 0.04 -12.22
C PRO A 79 9.26 1.42 -12.40
N VAL A 80 7.93 1.48 -12.47
CA VAL A 80 7.18 2.73 -12.59
C VAL A 80 6.17 2.83 -11.45
N LEU A 81 6.40 3.77 -10.52
CA LEU A 81 5.45 4.10 -9.46
C LEU A 81 4.98 5.55 -9.64
N ILE A 82 3.67 5.74 -9.68
CA ILE A 82 3.01 7.03 -9.82
C ILE A 82 2.36 7.37 -8.48
N LYS A 83 2.73 8.51 -7.89
CA LYS A 83 2.14 9.01 -6.65
C LYS A 83 1.36 10.29 -6.91
N PRO A 84 0.02 10.24 -6.98
CA PRO A 84 -0.81 11.44 -7.15
C PRO A 84 -0.56 12.44 -6.02
N ASN A 85 -0.20 13.68 -6.36
CA ASN A 85 -0.01 14.78 -5.41
C ASN A 85 -1.12 15.83 -5.48
N SER A 86 -1.88 15.85 -6.59
CA SER A 86 -3.07 16.68 -6.79
C SER A 86 -4.07 15.94 -7.69
N ASP A 87 -5.19 16.59 -8.04
CA ASP A 87 -6.17 16.00 -8.96
C ASP A 87 -5.65 15.89 -10.41
N THR A 88 -4.62 16.66 -10.76
CA THR A 88 -4.04 16.72 -12.10
C THR A 88 -2.54 16.48 -12.16
N GLY A 89 -1.88 16.33 -11.02
CA GLY A 89 -0.43 16.16 -10.90
C GLY A 89 -0.05 14.88 -10.19
N ALA A 90 1.11 14.34 -10.54
CA ALA A 90 1.68 13.18 -9.88
C ALA A 90 3.21 13.25 -9.85
N GLN A 91 3.79 12.69 -8.81
CA GLN A 91 5.21 12.39 -8.76
C GLN A 91 5.47 11.05 -9.42
N ILE A 92 6.41 11.02 -10.36
CA ILE A 92 6.83 9.81 -11.07
C ILE A 92 8.14 9.29 -10.49
N ILE A 93 8.14 8.03 -10.15
CA ILE A 93 9.29 7.31 -9.61
C ILE A 93 9.66 6.22 -10.62
N LEU A 94 10.90 6.26 -11.11
CA LEU A 94 11.47 5.28 -12.02
C LEU A 94 12.57 4.49 -11.33
N GLN A 95 12.42 3.16 -11.37
CA GLN A 95 13.40 2.25 -10.75
C GLN A 95 13.81 2.76 -9.35
N GLY A 96 12.80 3.10 -8.56
CA GLY A 96 12.96 3.54 -7.17
C GLY A 96 13.37 4.99 -6.96
N LYS A 97 13.63 5.78 -8.02
CA LYS A 97 14.08 7.17 -7.92
C LYS A 97 13.05 8.15 -8.44
N ALA A 98 12.73 9.18 -7.66
CA ALA A 98 11.86 10.26 -8.10
C ALA A 98 12.54 11.06 -9.23
N LEU A 99 11.85 11.20 -10.37
CA LEU A 99 12.35 11.98 -11.51
C LEU A 99 11.94 13.44 -11.42
N SER A 100 10.65 13.69 -11.33
CA SER A 100 10.06 15.02 -11.26
C SER A 100 8.58 14.94 -10.91
N ASN A 101 7.98 16.07 -10.55
CA ASN A 101 6.53 16.23 -10.57
C ASN A 101 6.11 16.57 -12.00
N MET A 102 5.15 15.81 -12.54
CA MET A 102 4.62 16.02 -13.90
C MET A 102 3.14 16.33 -13.86
N ASP A 103 2.69 17.15 -14.80
CA ASP A 103 1.27 17.29 -15.10
C ASP A 103 0.79 16.16 -16.06
N ALA A 104 -0.51 16.07 -16.25
CA ALA A 104 -1.11 15.04 -17.10
C ALA A 104 -0.65 15.10 -18.58
N ALA A 105 -0.20 16.27 -19.08
CA ALA A 105 0.29 16.44 -20.45
C ALA A 105 1.71 15.90 -20.62
N GLY A 106 2.61 16.18 -19.65
CA GLY A 106 3.97 15.64 -19.65
C GLY A 106 4.01 14.10 -19.51
N PHE A 107 2.97 13.51 -18.90
CA PHE A 107 2.84 12.06 -18.74
C PHE A 107 2.69 11.30 -20.08
N HIS A 108 2.15 11.94 -21.13
CA HIS A 108 1.97 11.26 -22.42
C HIS A 108 3.30 11.01 -23.17
N ASP A 109 4.22 11.97 -23.17
CA ASP A 109 5.56 11.80 -23.77
C ASP A 109 6.45 10.85 -22.95
N TYR A 110 6.22 10.78 -21.64
CA TYR A 110 6.90 9.92 -20.72
C TYR A 110 6.65 8.41 -20.98
N LYS A 111 5.47 8.02 -21.47
CA LYS A 111 5.11 6.62 -21.72
C LYS A 111 6.10 5.87 -22.63
N LYS A 112 6.76 6.53 -23.56
CA LYS A 112 7.78 5.91 -24.43
C LYS A 112 9.03 5.51 -23.63
N VAL A 113 9.54 6.43 -22.80
CA VAL A 113 10.70 6.16 -21.93
C VAL A 113 10.34 5.13 -20.85
N ALA A 114 9.09 5.15 -20.40
CA ALA A 114 8.61 4.22 -19.38
C ALA A 114 8.59 2.78 -19.88
N MET A 115 8.18 2.49 -21.12
CA MET A 115 8.18 1.13 -21.66
C MET A 115 9.60 0.54 -21.69
N ASP A 116 10.60 1.30 -22.15
CA ASP A 116 11.99 0.84 -22.18
C ASP A 116 12.50 0.52 -20.75
N THR A 117 12.15 1.36 -19.79
CA THR A 117 12.50 1.15 -18.37
C THR A 117 11.82 -0.09 -17.79
N VAL A 118 10.55 -0.32 -18.15
CA VAL A 118 9.77 -1.50 -17.73
C VAL A 118 10.38 -2.76 -18.31
N LEU A 119 10.71 -2.78 -19.60
CA LEU A 119 11.31 -3.93 -20.27
C LEU A 119 12.74 -4.22 -19.78
N ASP A 120 13.57 -3.20 -19.48
CA ASP A 120 14.88 -3.38 -18.85
C ASP A 120 14.72 -4.07 -17.49
N SER A 121 13.84 -3.57 -16.64
CA SER A 121 13.62 -4.16 -15.32
C SER A 121 13.09 -5.60 -15.41
N PHE A 122 12.15 -5.86 -16.32
CA PHE A 122 11.64 -7.21 -16.57
C PHE A 122 12.73 -8.16 -17.07
N SER A 123 13.57 -7.72 -18.01
CA SER A 123 14.71 -8.48 -18.51
C SER A 123 15.70 -8.86 -17.40
N ARG A 124 15.99 -7.96 -16.46
CA ARG A 124 16.86 -8.24 -15.32
C ARG A 124 16.26 -9.33 -14.42
N LEU A 125 14.98 -9.24 -14.09
CA LEU A 125 14.31 -10.25 -13.27
C LEU A 125 14.27 -11.62 -13.97
N THR A 126 14.04 -11.68 -15.28
CA THR A 126 14.03 -12.96 -16.02
C THR A 126 15.40 -13.63 -16.16
N GLN A 127 16.50 -12.88 -15.92
CA GLN A 127 17.87 -13.43 -15.84
C GLN A 127 18.17 -14.02 -14.46
N GLU A 128 17.50 -13.53 -13.42
CA GLU A 128 17.75 -13.92 -12.03
C GLU A 128 16.76 -14.99 -11.52
N PHE A 129 15.51 -14.96 -11.99
CA PHE A 129 14.43 -15.81 -11.50
C PHE A 129 13.92 -16.77 -12.58
N ASP A 130 13.50 -17.97 -12.17
CA ASP A 130 12.94 -19.01 -13.06
C ASP A 130 11.52 -18.65 -13.52
N SER A 131 10.79 -17.83 -12.78
CA SER A 131 9.41 -17.45 -13.05
C SER A 131 9.11 -16.04 -12.54
N ILE A 132 8.36 -15.26 -13.32
CA ILE A 132 7.90 -13.92 -12.93
C ILE A 132 6.37 -13.89 -12.91
N MET A 133 5.79 -13.59 -11.74
CA MET A 133 4.35 -13.37 -11.60
C MET A 133 4.05 -11.89 -11.73
N ILE A 134 3.31 -11.53 -12.78
CA ILE A 134 3.13 -10.14 -13.19
C ILE A 134 1.73 -9.66 -12.83
N GLU A 135 1.64 -8.48 -12.25
CA GLU A 135 0.38 -7.81 -11.93
C GLU A 135 0.10 -6.68 -12.92
N GLY A 136 -1.07 -6.71 -13.57
CA GLY A 136 -1.58 -5.59 -14.37
C GLY A 136 -2.16 -4.47 -13.50
N ALA A 137 -2.42 -3.31 -14.09
CA ALA A 137 -3.02 -2.16 -13.43
C ALA A 137 -4.42 -1.85 -13.98
N GLY A 138 -5.41 -1.65 -13.09
CA GLY A 138 -6.80 -1.39 -13.49
C GLY A 138 -7.38 -2.53 -14.35
N SER A 139 -7.87 -2.20 -15.54
CA SER A 139 -8.45 -3.14 -16.51
C SER A 139 -7.81 -2.99 -17.89
N PRO A 140 -7.55 -4.08 -18.63
CA PRO A 140 -7.10 -4.00 -20.02
C PRO A 140 -8.18 -3.49 -20.99
N ALA A 141 -9.42 -3.39 -20.53
CA ALA A 141 -10.57 -2.97 -21.33
C ALA A 141 -10.79 -1.44 -21.30
N GLU A 142 -9.90 -0.67 -20.70
CA GLU A 142 -9.93 0.80 -20.72
C GLU A 142 -9.50 1.33 -22.09
N ILE A 143 -10.45 1.42 -23.04
CA ILE A 143 -10.21 1.73 -24.45
C ILE A 143 -9.49 3.07 -24.62
N ASN A 144 -9.82 4.05 -23.79
CA ASN A 144 -9.22 5.39 -23.81
C ASN A 144 -7.77 5.43 -23.30
N LEU A 145 -7.28 4.37 -22.64
CA LEU A 145 -5.91 4.28 -22.09
C LEU A 145 -5.02 3.29 -22.85
N ARG A 146 -5.52 2.68 -23.93
CA ARG A 146 -4.80 1.63 -24.66
C ARG A 146 -3.56 2.15 -25.42
N GLU A 147 -3.63 3.37 -25.94
CA GLU A 147 -2.48 3.96 -26.61
C GLU A 147 -1.33 4.21 -25.62
N GLY A 148 -0.18 3.56 -25.88
CA GLY A 148 0.97 3.59 -24.98
C GLY A 148 0.74 2.86 -23.66
N ASP A 149 -0.06 1.79 -23.64
CA ASP A 149 -0.25 0.96 -22.46
C ASP A 149 1.04 0.23 -22.08
N ILE A 150 1.57 0.56 -20.92
CA ILE A 150 2.76 -0.09 -20.34
C ILE A 150 2.41 -1.03 -19.18
N ALA A 151 1.13 -1.15 -18.82
CA ALA A 151 0.68 -1.75 -17.59
C ALA A 151 -0.12 -3.05 -17.77
N ASN A 152 -0.70 -3.26 -18.94
CA ASN A 152 -1.57 -4.40 -19.24
C ASN A 152 -1.18 -5.09 -20.56
N MET A 153 -2.07 -5.07 -21.57
CA MET A 153 -1.85 -5.82 -22.82
C MET A 153 -0.68 -5.28 -23.64
N GLY A 154 -0.44 -3.95 -23.64
CA GLY A 154 0.72 -3.39 -24.32
C GLY A 154 2.04 -3.95 -23.78
N PHE A 155 2.18 -4.07 -22.46
CA PHE A 155 3.31 -4.75 -21.84
C PHE A 155 3.30 -6.27 -22.17
N ALA A 156 2.14 -6.93 -22.04
CA ALA A 156 2.03 -8.37 -22.28
C ALA A 156 2.44 -8.76 -23.71
N GLU A 157 2.13 -7.92 -24.71
CA GLU A 157 2.58 -8.11 -26.09
C GLU A 157 4.08 -7.85 -26.26
N ALA A 158 4.59 -6.75 -25.69
CA ALA A 158 6.01 -6.39 -25.79
C ALA A 158 6.93 -7.42 -25.11
N ALA A 159 6.50 -8.00 -23.99
CA ALA A 159 7.25 -9.00 -23.23
C ALA A 159 6.92 -10.45 -23.62
N ASP A 160 6.00 -10.67 -24.54
CA ASP A 160 5.51 -11.98 -25.00
C ASP A 160 5.04 -12.90 -23.87
N VAL A 161 4.24 -12.38 -22.95
CA VAL A 161 3.76 -13.12 -21.78
C VAL A 161 2.29 -13.53 -21.89
N PRO A 162 1.91 -14.73 -21.39
CA PRO A 162 0.53 -15.16 -21.26
C PRO A 162 -0.21 -14.40 -20.17
N VAL A 163 -1.54 -14.33 -20.29
CA VAL A 163 -2.41 -13.55 -19.41
C VAL A 163 -3.51 -14.41 -18.78
N LEU A 164 -3.80 -14.19 -17.50
CA LEU A 164 -5.04 -14.58 -16.82
C LEU A 164 -5.89 -13.35 -16.57
N ILE A 165 -7.20 -13.47 -16.75
CA ILE A 165 -8.15 -12.40 -16.40
C ILE A 165 -8.89 -12.81 -15.13
N VAL A 166 -8.82 -11.98 -14.09
CA VAL A 166 -9.55 -12.18 -12.82
C VAL A 166 -10.70 -11.19 -12.69
N ALA A 167 -11.83 -11.68 -12.20
CA ALA A 167 -13.00 -10.84 -11.91
C ALA A 167 -13.58 -11.15 -10.53
N ASP A 168 -14.11 -10.12 -9.86
CA ASP A 168 -14.81 -10.20 -8.58
C ASP A 168 -16.29 -10.55 -8.81
N ILE A 169 -16.78 -11.63 -8.18
CA ILE A 169 -18.19 -12.01 -8.26
C ILE A 169 -19.05 -11.38 -7.14
N ASP A 170 -18.46 -10.96 -6.03
CA ASP A 170 -19.17 -10.47 -4.86
C ASP A 170 -19.97 -9.19 -5.15
N ARG A 171 -19.52 -8.40 -6.13
CA ARG A 171 -20.19 -7.17 -6.60
C ARG A 171 -21.25 -7.41 -7.69
N GLY A 172 -21.40 -8.64 -8.17
CA GLY A 172 -22.29 -9.02 -9.27
C GLY A 172 -21.74 -8.72 -10.66
N GLY A 173 -22.40 -9.25 -11.70
CA GLY A 173 -22.03 -8.99 -13.11
C GLY A 173 -20.78 -9.69 -13.62
N VAL A 174 -20.22 -10.66 -12.90
CA VAL A 174 -18.92 -11.29 -13.20
C VAL A 174 -18.81 -11.82 -14.64
N PHE A 175 -19.86 -12.46 -15.18
CA PHE A 175 -19.86 -12.97 -16.54
C PHE A 175 -19.81 -11.85 -17.59
N ALA A 176 -20.56 -10.77 -17.38
CA ALA A 176 -20.50 -9.58 -18.24
C ALA A 176 -19.12 -8.94 -18.21
N HIS A 177 -18.50 -8.83 -17.03
CA HIS A 177 -17.16 -8.31 -16.87
C HIS A 177 -16.11 -9.17 -17.60
N LEU A 178 -16.12 -10.49 -17.42
CA LEU A 178 -15.16 -11.38 -18.07
C LEU A 178 -15.34 -11.42 -19.59
N TYR A 179 -16.58 -11.61 -20.05
CA TYR A 179 -16.89 -11.65 -21.46
C TYR A 179 -16.60 -10.30 -22.14
N GLY A 180 -17.07 -9.20 -21.54
CA GLY A 180 -16.88 -7.85 -22.08
C GLY A 180 -15.40 -7.46 -22.12
N THR A 181 -14.64 -7.75 -21.08
CA THR A 181 -13.20 -7.50 -21.07
C THR A 181 -12.51 -8.25 -22.20
N LEU A 182 -12.75 -9.56 -22.39
CA LEU A 182 -12.16 -10.32 -23.47
C LEU A 182 -12.59 -9.79 -24.84
N ALA A 183 -13.87 -9.50 -25.03
CA ALA A 183 -14.43 -9.04 -26.31
C ALA A 183 -13.89 -7.68 -26.78
N LEU A 184 -13.41 -6.84 -25.86
CA LEU A 184 -12.79 -5.54 -26.16
C LEU A 184 -11.31 -5.64 -26.54
N LEU A 185 -10.68 -6.80 -26.34
CA LEU A 185 -9.30 -7.05 -26.72
C LEU A 185 -9.20 -7.37 -28.23
N SER A 186 -8.06 -7.06 -28.84
CA SER A 186 -7.74 -7.50 -30.19
C SER A 186 -7.58 -9.02 -30.29
N GLU A 187 -7.60 -9.60 -31.47
CA GLU A 187 -7.42 -11.06 -31.67
C GLU A 187 -6.06 -11.54 -31.13
N SER A 188 -4.99 -10.77 -31.30
CA SER A 188 -3.65 -11.10 -30.78
C SER A 188 -3.61 -11.11 -29.25
N GLU A 189 -4.27 -10.15 -28.61
CA GLU A 189 -4.37 -10.05 -27.17
C GLU A 189 -5.26 -11.16 -26.59
N GLN A 190 -6.42 -11.46 -27.24
CA GLN A 190 -7.28 -12.58 -26.86
C GLN A 190 -6.52 -13.91 -26.93
N ALA A 191 -5.64 -14.12 -27.91
CA ALA A 191 -4.82 -15.32 -28.02
C ALA A 191 -3.86 -15.50 -26.82
N ARG A 192 -3.42 -14.41 -26.19
CA ARG A 192 -2.58 -14.45 -24.99
C ARG A 192 -3.34 -14.87 -23.74
N VAL A 193 -4.65 -14.64 -23.67
CA VAL A 193 -5.48 -15.01 -22.53
C VAL A 193 -5.58 -16.53 -22.44
N LYS A 194 -5.06 -17.09 -21.34
CA LYS A 194 -5.06 -18.55 -21.08
C LYS A 194 -6.30 -19.04 -20.34
N GLY A 195 -7.01 -18.14 -19.66
CA GLY A 195 -8.24 -18.47 -18.96
C GLY A 195 -8.66 -17.38 -17.97
N PHE A 196 -9.71 -17.71 -17.25
CA PHE A 196 -10.34 -16.83 -16.29
C PHE A 196 -10.19 -17.34 -14.86
N VAL A 197 -10.18 -16.41 -13.90
CA VAL A 197 -10.31 -16.69 -12.47
C VAL A 197 -11.48 -15.87 -11.92
N ILE A 198 -12.40 -16.54 -11.24
CA ILE A 198 -13.50 -15.88 -10.52
C ILE A 198 -13.08 -15.79 -9.06
N ASN A 199 -13.08 -14.58 -8.51
CA ASN A 199 -12.63 -14.32 -7.15
C ASN A 199 -13.79 -13.94 -6.23
N ARG A 200 -13.60 -14.13 -4.91
CA ARG A 200 -14.54 -13.76 -3.85
C ARG A 200 -15.90 -14.48 -3.95
N PHE A 201 -15.91 -15.72 -4.38
CA PHE A 201 -17.13 -16.48 -4.46
C PHE A 201 -17.68 -16.85 -3.08
N ARG A 202 -18.99 -16.69 -2.90
CA ARG A 202 -19.76 -17.12 -1.72
C ARG A 202 -20.88 -18.06 -2.15
N GLY A 203 -20.99 -19.19 -1.53
CA GLY A 203 -22.09 -20.12 -1.74
C GLY A 203 -21.69 -21.46 -2.32
N ASP A 204 -22.67 -22.17 -2.90
CA ASP A 204 -22.47 -23.48 -3.48
C ASP A 204 -22.01 -23.38 -4.95
N ILE A 205 -20.83 -23.87 -5.25
CA ILE A 205 -20.23 -23.84 -6.58
C ILE A 205 -21.11 -24.51 -7.65
N ARG A 206 -21.93 -25.49 -7.26
CA ARG A 206 -22.86 -26.17 -8.16
C ARG A 206 -23.87 -25.23 -8.79
N LEU A 207 -24.24 -24.16 -8.08
CA LEU A 207 -25.15 -23.13 -8.60
C LEU A 207 -24.50 -22.23 -9.66
N LEU A 208 -23.18 -22.18 -9.68
CA LEU A 208 -22.42 -21.37 -10.63
C LEU A 208 -22.07 -22.15 -11.91
N GLN A 209 -22.15 -23.50 -11.88
CA GLN A 209 -21.63 -24.36 -12.94
C GLN A 209 -22.18 -24.01 -14.33
N SER A 210 -23.48 -23.83 -14.48
CA SER A 210 -24.08 -23.48 -15.78
C SER A 210 -23.56 -22.16 -16.36
N GLY A 211 -23.18 -21.22 -15.50
CA GLY A 211 -22.55 -19.96 -15.90
C GLY A 211 -21.09 -20.16 -16.33
N LEU A 212 -20.36 -21.04 -15.66
CA LEU A 212 -18.99 -21.40 -16.04
C LEU A 212 -18.98 -22.08 -17.42
N ASP A 213 -19.84 -23.08 -17.62
CA ASP A 213 -19.98 -23.79 -18.88
C ASP A 213 -20.34 -22.82 -20.03
N TRP A 214 -21.29 -21.91 -19.79
CA TRP A 214 -21.66 -20.89 -20.76
C TRP A 214 -20.47 -19.96 -21.13
N LEU A 215 -19.69 -19.53 -20.13
CA LEU A 215 -18.54 -18.65 -20.38
C LEU A 215 -17.46 -19.35 -21.19
N GLU A 216 -17.15 -20.60 -20.87
CA GLU A 216 -16.18 -21.42 -21.60
C GLU A 216 -16.61 -21.68 -23.04
N GLU A 217 -17.89 -22.08 -23.24
CA GLU A 217 -18.45 -22.26 -24.57
C GLU A 217 -18.41 -20.99 -25.40
N LYS A 218 -18.78 -19.85 -24.78
CA LYS A 218 -18.89 -18.56 -25.46
C LYS A 218 -17.55 -17.97 -25.84
N THR A 219 -16.52 -18.19 -25.03
CA THR A 219 -15.19 -17.55 -25.18
C THR A 219 -14.12 -18.48 -25.72
N GLY A 220 -14.32 -19.78 -25.63
CA GLY A 220 -13.27 -20.78 -25.92
C GLY A 220 -12.11 -20.73 -24.92
N LYS A 221 -12.28 -20.09 -23.75
CA LYS A 221 -11.27 -19.97 -22.70
C LYS A 221 -11.74 -20.68 -21.44
N PRO A 222 -10.88 -21.47 -20.77
CA PRO A 222 -11.28 -22.18 -19.54
C PRO A 222 -11.42 -21.24 -18.35
N VAL A 223 -12.31 -21.59 -17.42
CA VAL A 223 -12.30 -21.06 -16.07
C VAL A 223 -11.35 -21.89 -15.21
N LEU A 224 -10.18 -21.34 -14.93
CA LEU A 224 -9.08 -22.02 -14.24
C LEU A 224 -9.28 -22.13 -12.73
N GLY A 225 -10.19 -21.34 -12.17
CA GLY A 225 -10.50 -21.39 -10.75
C GLY A 225 -11.62 -20.47 -10.32
N VAL A 226 -12.28 -20.87 -9.24
CA VAL A 226 -13.26 -20.08 -8.51
C VAL A 226 -12.81 -19.98 -7.07
N LEU A 227 -12.22 -18.86 -6.68
CA LEU A 227 -11.64 -18.65 -5.36
C LEU A 227 -12.73 -18.24 -4.38
N PRO A 228 -12.79 -18.84 -3.19
CA PRO A 228 -13.75 -18.46 -2.17
C PRO A 228 -13.46 -17.06 -1.61
N PHE A 229 -14.48 -16.46 -1.02
CA PHE A 229 -14.32 -15.24 -0.23
C PHE A 229 -13.57 -15.56 1.07
N LEU A 230 -12.36 -15.05 1.20
CA LEU A 230 -11.52 -15.25 2.38
C LEU A 230 -11.77 -14.13 3.40
N HIS A 231 -12.49 -14.45 4.47
CA HIS A 231 -12.70 -13.53 5.58
C HIS A 231 -11.43 -13.34 6.40
N GLY A 232 -11.21 -12.11 6.93
CA GLY A 232 -10.07 -11.83 7.80
C GLY A 232 -8.73 -12.09 7.12
N LEU A 233 -8.63 -11.71 5.84
CA LEU A 233 -7.37 -11.74 5.12
C LEU A 233 -6.57 -10.51 5.53
N ASN A 234 -5.55 -10.71 6.33
CA ASN A 234 -4.73 -9.65 6.90
C ASN A 234 -3.56 -9.31 5.96
N LEU A 235 -3.87 -8.88 4.74
CA LEU A 235 -2.90 -8.34 3.81
C LEU A 235 -3.03 -6.83 3.74
N GLU A 236 -1.90 -6.17 3.61
CA GLU A 236 -1.83 -4.73 3.42
C GLU A 236 -2.58 -4.36 2.14
N ALA A 237 -3.60 -3.48 2.28
CA ALA A 237 -4.39 -3.01 1.16
C ALA A 237 -3.64 -1.90 0.40
N GLU A 238 -3.67 -1.94 -0.93
CA GLU A 238 -2.97 -0.94 -1.74
C GLU A 238 -3.75 0.38 -1.84
N ASP A 239 -5.07 0.31 -2.05
CA ASP A 239 -5.84 1.45 -2.56
C ASP A 239 -7.00 1.93 -1.67
N ALA A 240 -7.36 1.23 -0.61
CA ALA A 240 -8.53 1.61 0.18
C ALA A 240 -8.31 1.48 1.68
N ILE A 241 -8.53 2.57 2.38
CA ILE A 241 -8.78 2.50 3.82
C ILE A 241 -10.04 1.67 3.99
N THR A 242 -9.93 0.51 4.63
CA THR A 242 -11.08 -0.33 4.95
C THR A 242 -11.94 0.43 5.97
N ALA A 243 -12.99 1.07 5.49
CA ALA A 243 -13.81 2.01 6.25
C ALA A 243 -14.63 1.35 7.37
N GLN A 244 -14.68 0.02 7.43
CA GLN A 244 -15.47 -0.71 8.43
C GLN A 244 -14.55 -1.60 9.25
N GLN A 245 -14.21 -1.12 10.42
CA GLN A 245 -13.72 -1.96 11.49
C GLN A 245 -14.92 -2.43 12.33
N GLU A 246 -14.94 -3.71 12.71
CA GLU A 246 -15.84 -4.17 13.77
C GLU A 246 -15.36 -3.55 15.08
N LEU A 247 -16.15 -2.63 15.63
CA LEU A 247 -15.86 -2.01 16.92
C LEU A 247 -16.27 -2.97 18.06
N HIS A 248 -15.35 -3.23 18.94
CA HIS A 248 -15.58 -4.06 20.13
C HIS A 248 -16.04 -3.20 21.32
N SER A 249 -16.93 -3.74 22.15
CA SER A 249 -17.46 -3.02 23.32
C SER A 249 -16.49 -2.94 24.49
N GLU A 250 -15.56 -3.90 24.57
CA GLU A 250 -14.58 -4.01 25.65
C GLU A 250 -13.18 -3.93 25.09
N VAL A 251 -12.71 -2.71 24.83
CA VAL A 251 -11.34 -2.46 24.36
C VAL A 251 -10.57 -1.66 25.40
N LYS A 252 -9.25 -1.76 25.31
CA LYS A 252 -8.32 -1.05 26.20
C LYS A 252 -7.89 0.30 25.63
N LEU A 253 -7.95 0.46 24.30
CA LEU A 253 -7.49 1.66 23.63
C LEU A 253 -8.41 2.04 22.44
N ASN A 254 -8.87 3.28 22.43
CA ASN A 254 -9.61 3.86 21.31
C ASN A 254 -8.70 4.82 20.56
N VAL A 255 -8.42 4.51 19.29
CA VAL A 255 -7.57 5.28 18.39
C VAL A 255 -8.40 5.90 17.28
N VAL A 256 -8.13 7.15 16.96
CA VAL A 256 -8.79 7.87 15.86
C VAL A 256 -7.74 8.39 14.89
N VAL A 257 -8.00 8.19 13.60
CA VAL A 257 -7.18 8.69 12.49
C VAL A 257 -8.06 9.52 11.55
N PRO A 258 -7.84 10.83 11.41
CA PRO A 258 -8.53 11.64 10.42
C PRO A 258 -8.05 11.27 9.01
N VAL A 259 -8.98 11.04 8.08
CA VAL A 259 -8.67 10.69 6.70
C VAL A 259 -8.37 11.95 5.90
N LEU A 260 -7.10 12.19 5.64
CA LEU A 260 -6.61 13.29 4.82
C LEU A 260 -6.83 12.99 3.33
N THR A 261 -6.86 14.04 2.48
CA THR A 261 -7.16 13.90 1.05
C THR A 261 -6.09 13.12 0.29
N ARG A 262 -4.84 13.20 0.76
CA ARG A 262 -3.67 12.53 0.19
C ARG A 262 -2.94 11.67 1.23
N ILE A 263 -3.72 11.04 2.12
CA ILE A 263 -3.17 10.09 3.10
C ILE A 263 -2.26 9.08 2.42
N SER A 264 -1.09 8.85 2.99
CA SER A 264 -0.10 7.92 2.46
C SER A 264 0.38 6.97 3.55
N ASN A 265 0.79 5.76 3.14
CA ASN A 265 1.25 4.70 4.04
C ASN A 265 0.26 4.40 5.17
N HIS A 266 -1.04 4.37 4.85
CA HIS A 266 -2.09 4.05 5.83
C HIS A 266 -1.95 2.64 6.42
N THR A 267 -1.11 1.79 5.82
CA THR A 267 -0.72 0.49 6.36
C THR A 267 -0.03 0.59 7.72
N ASP A 268 0.51 1.75 8.10
CA ASP A 268 1.01 2.03 9.46
C ASP A 268 -0.02 1.72 10.55
N PHE A 269 -1.32 1.71 10.21
CA PHE A 269 -2.41 1.51 11.16
C PHE A 269 -2.99 0.09 11.14
N ASP A 270 -2.51 -0.80 10.27
CA ASP A 270 -3.03 -2.16 10.17
C ASP A 270 -2.78 -2.97 11.44
N VAL A 271 -1.63 -2.79 12.07
CA VAL A 271 -1.33 -3.45 13.36
C VAL A 271 -2.28 -3.00 14.46
N LEU A 272 -2.70 -1.73 14.47
CA LEU A 272 -3.69 -1.20 15.41
C LEU A 272 -5.07 -1.78 15.11
N ARG A 273 -5.47 -1.81 13.84
CA ARG A 273 -6.75 -2.34 13.38
C ARG A 273 -6.93 -3.83 13.68
N LEU A 274 -5.85 -4.60 13.62
CA LEU A 274 -5.87 -6.05 13.81
C LEU A 274 -5.72 -6.46 15.28
N ASN A 275 -5.37 -5.54 16.17
CA ASN A 275 -5.22 -5.85 17.59
C ASN A 275 -6.61 -5.88 18.27
N PRO A 276 -6.98 -7.01 18.94
CA PRO A 276 -8.31 -7.16 19.54
C PRO A 276 -8.57 -6.24 20.74
N ASP A 277 -7.52 -5.66 21.34
CA ASP A 277 -7.62 -4.73 22.46
C ASP A 277 -7.78 -3.27 22.02
N ILE A 278 -7.78 -3.00 20.67
CA ILE A 278 -7.80 -1.66 20.10
C ILE A 278 -9.02 -1.47 19.18
N ASN A 279 -9.75 -0.39 19.38
CA ASN A 279 -10.66 0.14 18.36
C ASN A 279 -9.93 1.23 17.57
N LEU A 280 -9.74 1.02 16.28
CA LEU A 280 -9.26 2.02 15.34
C LEU A 280 -10.43 2.57 14.54
N ARG A 281 -10.66 3.87 14.59
CA ARG A 281 -11.69 4.54 13.80
C ARG A 281 -11.08 5.57 12.87
N TYR A 282 -11.36 5.43 11.59
CA TYR A 282 -11.09 6.47 10.61
C TYR A 282 -12.22 7.50 10.62
N VAL A 283 -11.87 8.79 10.68
CA VAL A 283 -12.81 9.92 10.66
C VAL A 283 -12.78 10.54 9.28
N GLY A 284 -13.90 10.43 8.58
CA GLY A 284 -14.08 10.94 7.22
C GLY A 284 -14.55 12.40 7.17
N LYS A 285 -14.70 12.91 5.93
CA LYS A 285 -15.18 14.26 5.66
C LYS A 285 -16.54 14.52 6.33
N GLY A 286 -16.63 15.62 7.08
CA GLY A 286 -17.85 16.05 7.78
C GLY A 286 -18.10 15.38 9.13
N GLU A 287 -17.27 14.42 9.52
CA GLU A 287 -17.31 13.78 10.83
C GLU A 287 -16.42 14.53 11.84
N LYS A 288 -16.70 14.36 13.13
CA LYS A 288 -15.90 14.94 14.22
C LYS A 288 -14.97 13.91 14.84
N ILE A 289 -13.85 14.39 15.34
CA ILE A 289 -12.99 13.62 16.23
C ILE A 289 -13.64 13.63 17.62
N ASP A 290 -14.39 12.57 17.91
CA ASP A 290 -15.05 12.37 19.19
C ASP A 290 -14.12 11.59 20.16
N LYS A 291 -14.71 11.01 21.21
CA LYS A 291 -14.00 10.29 22.27
C LYS A 291 -12.93 9.34 21.73
N ALA A 292 -11.70 9.59 22.07
CA ALA A 292 -10.54 8.77 21.79
C ALA A 292 -9.56 8.84 22.97
N ASP A 293 -8.69 7.85 23.08
CA ASP A 293 -7.53 7.87 23.98
C ASP A 293 -6.32 8.46 23.23
N LEU A 294 -6.23 8.13 21.93
CA LEU A 294 -5.16 8.54 21.04
C LEU A 294 -5.72 9.07 19.71
N VAL A 295 -5.25 10.22 19.27
CA VAL A 295 -5.44 10.73 17.90
C VAL A 295 -4.13 10.60 17.14
N ILE A 296 -4.15 10.00 15.95
CA ILE A 296 -2.96 9.89 15.11
C ILE A 296 -3.18 10.70 13.83
N LEU A 297 -2.33 11.69 13.60
CA LEU A 297 -2.23 12.39 12.32
C LEU A 297 -1.38 11.56 11.37
N PRO A 298 -1.95 11.08 10.25
CA PRO A 298 -1.25 10.17 9.35
C PRO A 298 -0.24 10.88 8.45
N GLY A 299 0.57 10.07 7.77
CA GLY A 299 1.38 10.53 6.65
C GLY A 299 0.52 11.04 5.50
N THR A 300 1.03 12.01 4.77
CA THR A 300 0.38 12.57 3.58
C THR A 300 1.40 12.94 2.52
N LYS A 301 0.94 12.93 1.24
CA LYS A 301 1.74 13.36 0.09
C LYS A 301 1.66 14.87 -0.17
N SER A 302 0.74 15.60 0.46
CA SER A 302 0.57 17.05 0.31
C SER A 302 0.30 17.67 1.68
N VAL A 303 1.38 17.94 2.42
CA VAL A 303 1.27 18.29 3.83
C VAL A 303 0.56 19.63 4.05
N ARG A 304 0.82 20.64 3.21
CA ARG A 304 0.23 21.98 3.35
C ARG A 304 -1.26 22.00 3.00
N ASP A 305 -1.63 21.37 1.89
CA ASP A 305 -3.05 21.31 1.45
C ASP A 305 -3.88 20.45 2.42
N ASP A 306 -3.32 19.34 2.89
CA ASP A 306 -4.01 18.49 3.86
C ASP A 306 -4.10 19.11 5.26
N LEU A 307 -3.16 19.98 5.64
CA LEU A 307 -3.30 20.80 6.86
C LEU A 307 -4.43 21.82 6.73
N GLU A 308 -4.58 22.45 5.57
CA GLU A 308 -5.72 23.33 5.29
C GLU A 308 -7.04 22.56 5.29
N TYR A 309 -7.05 21.37 4.65
CA TYR A 309 -8.20 20.48 4.68
C TYR A 309 -8.58 20.09 6.11
N LEU A 310 -7.63 19.69 6.95
CA LEU A 310 -7.82 19.35 8.37
C LEU A 310 -8.50 20.51 9.11
N ARG A 311 -8.05 21.74 8.90
CA ARG A 311 -8.65 22.94 9.47
C ARG A 311 -10.06 23.20 8.94
N SER A 312 -10.29 22.99 7.66
CA SER A 312 -11.60 23.16 7.03
C SER A 312 -12.66 22.20 7.60
N GLN A 313 -12.24 21.01 8.07
CA GLN A 313 -13.11 20.05 8.77
C GLN A 313 -13.31 20.39 10.26
N GLY A 314 -12.55 21.34 10.80
CA GLY A 314 -12.57 21.72 12.22
C GLY A 314 -11.85 20.72 13.12
N TRP A 315 -11.08 19.81 12.55
CA TRP A 315 -10.34 18.78 13.31
C TRP A 315 -9.20 19.38 14.13
N ASP A 316 -8.64 20.53 13.75
CA ASP A 316 -7.70 21.30 14.56
C ASP A 316 -8.28 21.62 15.95
N LYS A 317 -9.54 22.08 15.98
CA LYS A 317 -10.25 22.42 17.22
C LYS A 317 -10.58 21.17 18.04
N ASP A 318 -10.94 20.08 17.36
CA ASP A 318 -11.22 18.81 18.01
C ASP A 318 -9.94 18.22 18.64
N ILE A 319 -8.79 18.28 17.96
CA ILE A 319 -7.47 17.87 18.48
C ILE A 319 -7.09 18.72 19.72
N LEU A 320 -7.24 20.04 19.65
CA LEU A 320 -6.98 20.90 20.80
C LEU A 320 -7.90 20.61 21.98
N ARG A 321 -9.17 20.29 21.72
CA ARG A 321 -10.12 19.85 22.76
C ARG A 321 -9.67 18.51 23.36
N HIS A 322 -9.26 17.54 22.53
CA HIS A 322 -8.77 16.23 22.95
C HIS A 322 -7.59 16.36 23.89
N ILE A 323 -6.57 17.16 23.53
CA ILE A 323 -5.39 17.43 24.37
C ILE A 323 -5.78 18.07 25.71
N ARG A 324 -6.67 19.06 25.70
CA ARG A 324 -7.15 19.71 26.95
C ARG A 324 -7.86 18.74 27.91
N LEU A 325 -8.46 17.68 27.36
CA LEU A 325 -9.11 16.63 28.15
C LEU A 325 -8.14 15.53 28.59
N GLY A 326 -6.83 15.68 28.34
CA GLY A 326 -5.80 14.72 28.76
C GLY A 326 -5.44 13.67 27.71
N GLY A 327 -6.07 13.73 26.53
CA GLY A 327 -5.80 12.79 25.42
C GLY A 327 -4.40 12.96 24.81
N LYS A 328 -3.93 11.96 24.11
CA LYS A 328 -2.61 11.91 23.47
C LYS A 328 -2.71 12.07 21.97
N VAL A 329 -1.67 12.63 21.35
CA VAL A 329 -1.58 12.82 19.90
C VAL A 329 -0.24 12.33 19.39
N ILE A 330 -0.26 11.56 18.30
CA ILE A 330 0.93 11.17 17.54
C ILE A 330 0.81 11.70 16.12
N GLY A 331 1.88 12.26 15.56
CA GLY A 331 2.00 12.59 14.15
C GLY A 331 3.02 11.69 13.47
N ILE A 332 2.66 11.12 12.30
CA ILE A 332 3.58 10.31 11.49
C ILE A 332 3.89 11.06 10.20
N CYS A 333 5.16 11.22 9.86
CA CYS A 333 5.66 11.82 8.62
C CYS A 333 5.01 13.19 8.35
N GLY A 334 4.11 13.33 7.36
CA GLY A 334 3.36 14.57 7.12
C GLY A 334 2.54 15.03 8.34
N GLY A 335 1.95 14.09 9.07
CA GLY A 335 1.25 14.39 10.33
C GLY A 335 2.17 14.95 11.41
N TYR A 336 3.42 14.48 11.48
CA TYR A 336 4.43 15.04 12.37
C TYR A 336 4.77 16.49 11.99
N GLN A 337 4.94 16.75 10.69
CA GLN A 337 5.18 18.11 10.18
C GLN A 337 4.02 19.06 10.51
N MET A 338 2.77 18.61 10.39
CA MET A 338 1.58 19.39 10.75
C MET A 338 1.53 19.79 12.22
N LEU A 339 2.09 18.98 13.12
CA LEU A 339 2.14 19.29 14.55
C LEU A 339 3.10 20.44 14.88
N GLY A 340 4.01 20.79 13.99
CA GLY A 340 5.00 21.85 14.17
C GLY A 340 4.41 23.26 14.16
N SER A 341 5.29 24.24 14.26
CA SER A 341 4.96 25.66 14.20
C SER A 341 4.87 26.21 12.78
N LEU A 342 5.73 25.73 11.86
CA LEU A 342 5.83 26.22 10.49
C LEU A 342 6.18 25.09 9.53
N ILE A 343 5.56 25.11 8.35
CA ILE A 343 5.91 24.29 7.18
C ILE A 343 6.27 25.26 6.06
N ASP A 344 7.53 25.26 5.64
CA ASP A 344 8.07 26.11 4.59
C ASP A 344 8.36 25.29 3.33
N ASP A 345 7.75 25.68 2.20
CA ASP A 345 7.99 25.11 0.88
C ASP A 345 8.51 26.18 -0.08
N PRO A 346 9.78 26.58 0.04
CA PRO A 346 10.32 27.69 -0.76
C PRO A 346 10.42 27.38 -2.25
N ASN A 347 10.46 26.08 -2.59
CA ASN A 347 10.65 25.62 -3.97
C ASN A 347 9.38 25.04 -4.62
N GLY A 348 8.26 24.98 -3.91
CA GLY A 348 7.03 24.37 -4.42
C GLY A 348 7.15 22.85 -4.65
N VAL A 349 7.80 22.16 -3.72
CA VAL A 349 8.03 20.69 -3.82
C VAL A 349 6.72 19.92 -3.79
N GLU A 350 5.75 20.39 -3.01
CA GLU A 350 4.41 19.81 -2.88
C GLU A 350 3.30 20.72 -3.40
N GLY A 351 3.60 21.67 -4.28
CA GLY A 351 2.58 22.57 -4.83
C GLY A 351 3.14 23.93 -5.19
N GLN A 352 2.43 25.01 -4.82
CA GLN A 352 2.95 26.37 -5.01
C GLN A 352 3.93 26.72 -3.88
N PRO A 353 5.04 27.43 -4.17
CA PRO A 353 5.94 27.93 -3.14
C PRO A 353 5.19 28.74 -2.08
N GLY A 354 5.57 28.58 -0.81
CA GLY A 354 4.97 29.34 0.27
C GLY A 354 5.12 28.69 1.63
N GLN A 355 4.56 29.34 2.65
CA GLN A 355 4.60 28.91 4.03
C GLN A 355 3.19 28.63 4.56
N SER A 356 3.08 27.70 5.50
CA SER A 356 1.85 27.41 6.24
C SER A 356 2.17 27.31 7.73
N GLU A 357 1.41 28.03 8.56
CA GLU A 357 1.48 27.83 10.00
C GLU A 357 1.01 26.42 10.34
N GLY A 358 1.79 25.67 11.12
CA GLY A 358 1.42 24.38 11.63
C GLY A 358 0.39 24.48 12.77
N LEU A 359 0.14 23.36 13.46
CA LEU A 359 -0.76 23.34 14.62
C LEU A 359 -0.11 23.95 15.88
N GLY A 360 1.20 24.16 15.88
CA GLY A 360 1.95 24.75 17.00
C GLY A 360 1.98 23.89 18.26
N LEU A 361 1.88 22.57 18.10
CA LEU A 361 1.80 21.61 19.20
C LEU A 361 3.16 20.99 19.56
N LEU A 362 4.10 21.00 18.61
CA LEU A 362 5.50 20.65 18.79
C LEU A 362 6.40 21.82 18.42
N ASP A 363 7.52 21.94 19.10
CA ASP A 363 8.53 22.99 18.86
C ASP A 363 9.46 22.57 17.71
N ILE A 364 8.88 22.48 16.52
CA ILE A 364 9.57 22.11 15.28
C ILE A 364 9.19 23.07 14.14
N THR A 365 10.15 23.27 13.24
CA THR A 365 9.96 23.95 11.97
C THR A 365 10.42 23.02 10.86
N THR A 366 9.60 22.84 9.83
CA THR A 366 9.89 21.95 8.71
C THR A 366 10.11 22.74 7.43
N THR A 367 11.20 22.47 6.71
CA THR A 367 11.44 22.97 5.35
C THR A 367 11.36 21.82 4.37
N LEU A 368 10.50 21.94 3.34
CA LEU A 368 10.41 20.98 2.25
C LEU A 368 11.55 21.20 1.26
N THR A 369 12.26 20.11 0.92
CA THR A 369 13.45 20.16 0.07
C THR A 369 13.28 19.24 -1.14
N ASN A 370 14.08 19.47 -2.20
CA ASN A 370 14.10 18.57 -3.37
C ASN A 370 14.79 17.23 -3.10
N SER A 371 15.45 17.09 -1.94
CA SER A 371 16.11 15.85 -1.54
C SER A 371 15.13 14.95 -0.80
N LYS A 372 14.80 13.80 -1.37
CA LYS A 372 13.92 12.81 -0.75
C LYS A 372 14.74 11.87 0.12
N GLN A 373 14.35 11.73 1.39
CA GLN A 373 14.88 10.72 2.29
C GLN A 373 14.17 9.39 2.03
N LEU A 374 14.95 8.34 1.78
CA LEU A 374 14.47 6.97 1.55
C LEU A 374 15.41 6.02 2.28
N THR A 375 15.01 5.54 3.45
CA THR A 375 15.90 4.73 4.29
C THR A 375 15.12 3.75 5.15
N ASN A 376 15.48 2.46 5.09
CA ASN A 376 15.07 1.51 6.14
C ASN A 376 15.93 1.79 7.37
N THR A 377 15.29 1.90 8.52
CA THR A 377 16.00 2.29 9.74
C THR A 377 15.54 1.50 10.97
N GLN A 378 16.40 1.46 11.96
CA GLN A 378 16.09 0.96 13.29
C GLN A 378 16.33 2.09 14.28
N ALA A 379 15.49 2.15 15.30
CA ALA A 379 15.60 3.15 16.34
C ALA A 379 15.25 2.54 17.71
N GLN A 380 15.60 3.25 18.77
CA GLN A 380 15.12 2.96 20.12
C GLN A 380 14.21 4.10 20.58
N LEU A 381 12.95 3.79 20.84
CA LEU A 381 11.98 4.71 21.43
C LEU A 381 12.16 4.75 22.95
N SER A 382 12.17 5.95 23.55
CA SER A 382 12.23 6.18 24.99
C SER A 382 11.02 6.97 25.43
N LEU A 383 10.14 6.38 26.24
CA LEU A 383 8.96 7.02 26.83
C LEU A 383 8.85 6.69 28.31
N ASN A 384 8.66 7.69 29.16
CA ASN A 384 8.47 7.54 30.61
C ASN A 384 9.55 6.66 31.29
N GLY A 385 10.81 6.74 30.82
CA GLY A 385 11.92 5.97 31.36
C GLY A 385 11.97 4.49 30.92
N LYS A 386 11.11 4.08 30.04
CA LYS A 386 11.11 2.75 29.38
C LYS A 386 11.54 2.88 27.93
N THR A 387 12.05 1.81 27.36
CA THR A 387 12.52 1.77 25.97
C THR A 387 11.91 0.60 25.21
N ALA A 388 11.74 0.80 23.89
CA ALA A 388 11.35 -0.25 22.94
C ALA A 388 12.14 -0.06 21.65
N ASN A 389 12.46 -1.15 20.95
CA ASN A 389 13.09 -1.08 19.65
C ASN A 389 12.04 -0.89 18.56
N VAL A 390 12.32 0.04 17.64
CA VAL A 390 11.50 0.35 16.47
C VAL A 390 12.24 -0.13 15.25
N LYS A 391 11.54 -0.84 14.36
CA LYS A 391 11.99 -1.14 13.01
C LYS A 391 11.03 -0.47 12.04
N GLY A 392 11.54 0.36 11.15
CA GLY A 392 10.69 1.12 10.24
C GLY A 392 11.48 1.67 9.05
N TYR A 393 10.87 2.64 8.38
CA TYR A 393 11.46 3.29 7.22
C TYR A 393 11.04 4.76 7.14
N GLU A 394 11.86 5.58 6.52
CA GLU A 394 11.59 6.98 6.25
C GLU A 394 11.34 7.20 4.76
N ILE A 395 10.25 7.88 4.42
CA ILE A 395 9.93 8.34 3.07
C ILE A 395 9.39 9.77 3.15
N HIS A 396 10.25 10.77 3.06
CA HIS A 396 9.81 12.17 3.15
C HIS A 396 10.74 13.12 2.39
N VAL A 397 10.29 14.34 2.15
CA VAL A 397 11.07 15.44 1.55
C VAL A 397 11.32 16.58 2.52
N GLY A 398 10.63 16.60 3.66
CA GLY A 398 10.80 17.61 4.71
C GLY A 398 12.02 17.35 5.59
N GLN A 399 12.66 18.44 6.01
CA GLN A 399 13.69 18.43 7.04
C GLN A 399 13.19 19.28 8.21
N SER A 400 13.12 18.68 9.40
CA SER A 400 12.61 19.35 10.60
C SER A 400 13.74 19.73 11.55
N GLU A 401 13.77 21.01 11.91
CA GLU A 401 14.58 21.50 13.02
C GLU A 401 13.78 21.35 14.31
N VAL A 402 14.34 20.62 15.26
CA VAL A 402 13.68 20.27 16.53
C VAL A 402 14.29 21.05 17.68
N GLN A 403 13.46 21.77 18.43
CA GLN A 403 13.86 22.43 19.67
C GLN A 403 13.18 21.72 20.85
N GLY A 404 13.87 20.77 21.45
CA GLY A 404 13.30 20.02 22.58
C GLY A 404 13.76 18.60 22.68
N VAL A 405 12.96 17.78 23.37
CA VAL A 405 13.27 16.37 23.59
C VAL A 405 12.88 15.55 22.33
N GLN A 406 13.82 14.75 21.88
CA GLN A 406 13.62 13.79 20.81
C GLN A 406 13.52 12.37 21.41
N PRO A 407 12.38 11.68 21.24
CA PRO A 407 12.13 10.44 21.97
C PRO A 407 12.77 9.22 21.32
N LEU A 408 13.29 9.35 20.09
CA LEU A 408 13.90 8.25 19.33
C LEU A 408 15.40 8.48 19.15
N THR A 409 16.15 7.38 19.20
CA THR A 409 17.57 7.36 18.84
C THR A 409 17.74 6.34 17.72
N LEU A 410 18.13 6.79 16.53
CA LEU A 410 18.38 5.94 15.38
C LEU A 410 19.62 5.06 15.61
N SER A 411 19.73 3.98 14.87
CA SER A 411 20.92 3.10 14.89
C SER A 411 22.21 3.82 14.47
N SER A 412 22.11 4.93 13.75
CA SER A 412 23.22 5.85 13.45
C SER A 412 23.72 6.62 14.67
N GLY A 413 22.96 6.66 15.77
CA GLY A 413 23.20 7.49 16.95
C GLY A 413 22.53 8.86 16.89
N GLU A 414 21.87 9.20 15.80
CA GLU A 414 21.13 10.47 15.63
C GLU A 414 19.81 10.41 16.39
N ALA A 415 19.40 11.57 16.93
CA ALA A 415 18.10 11.72 17.56
C ALA A 415 17.02 11.99 16.50
N GLU A 416 15.83 11.42 16.68
CA GLU A 416 14.70 11.53 15.74
C GLU A 416 13.40 11.81 16.48
N GLY A 417 12.44 12.45 15.76
CA GLY A 417 11.13 12.80 16.28
C GLY A 417 11.15 13.97 17.23
N ALA A 418 10.02 14.24 17.85
CA ALA A 418 9.87 15.22 18.90
C ALA A 418 8.76 14.83 19.89
N ILE A 419 8.90 15.24 21.16
CA ILE A 419 7.84 15.11 22.15
C ILE A 419 7.63 16.46 22.86
N SER A 420 6.36 16.83 23.06
CA SER A 420 6.01 18.09 23.71
C SER A 420 6.43 18.11 25.18
N LYS A 421 6.66 19.33 25.73
CA LYS A 421 7.02 19.52 27.14
C LYS A 421 5.99 18.93 28.12
N CYS A 422 4.72 18.90 27.76
CA CYS A 422 3.67 18.29 28.57
C CYS A 422 3.59 16.76 28.44
N GLY A 423 4.37 16.15 27.51
CA GLY A 423 4.39 14.72 27.28
C GLY A 423 3.09 14.13 26.69
N GLN A 424 2.23 14.97 26.08
CA GLN A 424 0.98 14.51 25.47
C GLN A 424 1.04 14.36 23.97
N ILE A 425 2.01 15.01 23.31
CA ILE A 425 2.09 15.06 21.85
C ILE A 425 3.46 14.55 21.43
N MET A 426 3.50 13.64 20.49
CA MET A 426 4.72 13.08 19.92
C MET A 426 4.62 13.06 18.39
N GLY A 427 5.75 13.12 17.70
CA GLY A 427 5.80 12.94 16.28
C GLY A 427 7.10 12.29 15.84
N THR A 428 7.05 11.58 14.70
CA THR A 428 8.18 10.86 14.10
C THR A 428 8.04 10.83 12.57
N TYR A 429 9.16 10.72 11.87
CA TYR A 429 9.16 10.41 10.44
C TYR A 429 9.02 8.92 10.12
N LEU A 430 9.17 8.04 11.13
CA LEU A 430 9.19 6.60 10.94
C LEU A 430 7.82 6.05 10.58
N HIS A 431 7.70 5.48 9.40
CA HIS A 431 6.62 4.58 9.00
C HIS A 431 6.90 3.17 9.54
N GLY A 432 5.85 2.37 9.75
CA GLY A 432 5.96 1.08 10.43
C GLY A 432 6.22 1.23 11.94
N PHE A 433 6.02 2.42 12.50
CA PHE A 433 6.33 2.74 13.89
C PHE A 433 5.66 1.82 14.91
N PHE A 434 4.47 1.30 14.60
CA PHE A 434 3.71 0.43 15.50
C PHE A 434 3.91 -1.08 15.24
N ASP A 435 4.69 -1.47 14.23
CA ASP A 435 4.77 -2.88 13.79
C ASP A 435 5.41 -3.78 14.84
N GLU A 436 6.32 -3.25 15.65
CA GLU A 436 6.93 -3.99 16.75
C GLU A 436 6.01 -4.00 17.99
N ALA A 437 5.70 -5.19 18.49
CA ALA A 437 4.76 -5.39 19.60
C ALA A 437 5.15 -4.64 20.89
N ASP A 438 6.46 -4.50 21.16
CA ASP A 438 6.98 -3.77 22.31
C ASP A 438 6.72 -2.26 22.19
N VAL A 439 6.79 -1.70 20.99
CA VAL A 439 6.47 -0.29 20.72
C VAL A 439 5.00 -0.02 20.99
N LEU A 440 4.13 -0.87 20.45
CA LEU A 440 2.69 -0.73 20.65
C LEU A 440 2.31 -0.86 22.13
N SER A 441 2.95 -1.77 22.87
CA SER A 441 2.78 -1.90 24.32
C SER A 441 3.25 -0.66 25.08
N LEU A 442 4.42 -0.12 24.73
CA LEU A 442 4.98 1.09 25.35
C LEU A 442 4.11 2.32 25.07
N VAL A 443 3.61 2.46 23.83
CA VAL A 443 2.72 3.56 23.45
C VAL A 443 1.38 3.44 24.19
N SER A 444 0.77 2.27 24.29
CA SER A 444 -0.49 2.11 25.02
C SER A 444 -0.36 2.45 26.50
N GLU A 445 0.75 2.07 27.12
CA GLU A 445 1.06 2.46 28.50
C GLU A 445 1.25 3.99 28.63
N TRP A 446 1.93 4.61 27.68
CA TRP A 446 2.10 6.09 27.63
C TRP A 446 0.77 6.81 27.43
N VAL A 447 -0.17 6.24 26.65
CA VAL A 447 -1.48 6.85 26.36
C VAL A 447 -2.35 6.86 27.59
N ASN A 448 -2.64 5.70 28.20
CA ASN A 448 -3.63 5.58 29.27
C ASN A 448 -3.25 4.58 30.40
N GLY A 449 -2.00 4.11 30.40
CA GLY A 449 -1.50 3.18 31.42
C GLY A 449 -1.94 1.72 31.23
N THR A 450 -2.55 1.37 30.10
CA THR A 450 -3.02 0.01 29.84
C THR A 450 -1.95 -0.84 29.16
N GLN A 451 -2.01 -2.15 29.42
CA GLN A 451 -1.24 -3.14 28.68
C GLN A 451 -2.15 -3.84 27.68
N ILE A 452 -1.78 -3.75 26.43
CA ILE A 452 -2.48 -4.43 25.32
C ILE A 452 -1.85 -5.79 25.04
N LYS A 453 -2.62 -6.66 24.38
CA LYS A 453 -2.14 -7.97 23.95
C LYS A 453 -1.04 -7.80 22.91
N GLN A 454 0.13 -8.37 23.19
CA GLN A 454 1.19 -8.46 22.20
C GLN A 454 0.76 -9.41 21.07
N GLN A 455 0.99 -8.99 19.84
CA GLN A 455 0.65 -9.73 18.65
C GLN A 455 1.79 -9.59 17.63
N ASP A 456 2.23 -10.70 17.08
CA ASP A 456 3.22 -10.71 16.01
C ASP A 456 2.52 -10.39 14.69
N PHE A 457 2.72 -9.17 14.20
CA PHE A 457 2.08 -8.70 12.99
C PHE A 457 2.69 -9.34 11.73
N GLU A 458 4.00 -9.63 11.74
CA GLU A 458 4.65 -10.34 10.64
C GLU A 458 4.11 -11.77 10.50
N GLU A 459 3.88 -12.46 11.63
CA GLU A 459 3.26 -13.78 11.61
C GLU A 459 1.83 -13.72 11.05
N LEU A 460 1.04 -12.70 11.36
CA LEU A 460 -0.30 -12.52 10.82
C LEU A 460 -0.29 -12.31 9.31
N LYS A 461 0.65 -11.52 8.78
CA LYS A 461 0.83 -11.33 7.34
C LYS A 461 1.22 -12.65 6.67
N GLU A 462 2.17 -13.39 7.23
CA GLU A 462 2.57 -14.70 6.72
C GLU A 462 1.41 -15.70 6.71
N GLN A 463 0.60 -15.75 7.75
CA GLN A 463 -0.61 -16.56 7.78
C GLN A 463 -1.60 -16.14 6.70
N GLY A 464 -1.78 -14.84 6.46
CA GLY A 464 -2.61 -14.30 5.38
C GLY A 464 -2.14 -14.78 4.00
N ILE A 465 -0.85 -14.63 3.71
CA ILE A 465 -0.24 -15.08 2.45
C ILE A 465 -0.41 -16.60 2.27
N ASN A 466 -0.18 -17.37 3.32
CA ASN A 466 -0.32 -18.83 3.28
C ASN A 466 -1.77 -19.26 3.03
N ARG A 467 -2.75 -18.62 3.66
CA ARG A 467 -4.19 -18.91 3.42
C ARG A 467 -4.62 -18.66 1.97
N ILE A 468 -4.06 -17.64 1.32
CA ILE A 468 -4.32 -17.39 -0.11
C ILE A 468 -3.72 -18.51 -0.95
N ALA A 469 -2.47 -18.88 -0.69
CA ALA A 469 -1.81 -19.96 -1.42
C ALA A 469 -2.59 -21.28 -1.28
N ASP A 470 -3.05 -21.60 -0.07
CA ASP A 470 -3.88 -22.81 0.20
C ASP A 470 -5.19 -22.76 -0.61
N ALA A 471 -5.86 -21.61 -0.65
CA ALA A 471 -7.09 -21.44 -1.44
C ALA A 471 -6.82 -21.60 -2.95
N ILE A 472 -5.71 -21.09 -3.46
CA ILE A 472 -5.32 -21.26 -4.86
C ILE A 472 -5.02 -22.72 -5.16
N GLU A 473 -4.23 -23.40 -4.33
CA GLU A 473 -3.91 -24.82 -4.51
C GLU A 473 -5.16 -25.72 -4.48
N GLN A 474 -6.17 -25.35 -3.68
CA GLN A 474 -7.40 -26.12 -3.53
C GLN A 474 -8.44 -25.83 -4.62
N HIS A 475 -8.52 -24.60 -5.14
CA HIS A 475 -9.64 -24.11 -5.96
C HIS A 475 -9.24 -23.71 -7.38
N MET A 476 -7.95 -23.80 -7.76
CA MET A 476 -7.50 -23.53 -9.12
C MET A 476 -6.84 -24.74 -9.76
N ASN A 477 -7.12 -24.92 -11.04
CA ASN A 477 -6.32 -25.83 -11.86
C ASN A 477 -5.00 -25.15 -12.22
N LEU A 478 -3.92 -25.56 -11.60
CA LEU A 478 -2.58 -25.04 -11.82
C LEU A 478 -1.76 -25.84 -12.85
N ASP A 479 -2.33 -26.92 -13.41
CA ASP A 479 -1.64 -27.79 -14.38
C ASP A 479 -1.08 -27.03 -15.57
N PHE A 480 -1.77 -25.93 -15.98
CA PHE A 480 -1.32 -25.08 -17.07
C PHE A 480 0.02 -24.40 -16.82
N LEU A 481 0.42 -24.21 -15.55
CA LEU A 481 1.72 -23.66 -15.17
C LEU A 481 2.87 -24.65 -15.36
N PHE A 482 2.58 -25.96 -15.41
CA PHE A 482 3.58 -27.03 -15.34
C PHE A 482 3.56 -27.98 -16.53
N LYS A 483 2.63 -27.82 -17.47
CA LYS A 483 2.50 -28.57 -18.73
C LYS A 483 3.08 -27.79 -19.90
#